data_37ee6bdacb68b9b96abab2c6dba6935b
#
_entry.id   37ee6bdacb68b9b96abab2c6dba6935b
#
_cell.length_a   1.000
_cell.length_b   1.000
_cell.length_c   1.000
_cell.angle_alpha   90.00
_cell.angle_beta   90.00
_cell.angle_gamma   90.00
#
_symmetry.space_group_name_H-M   'P 1'
#
loop_
_entity.id
_entity.type
_entity.pdbx_description
1 polymer ?
#
loop_
_entity_poly.entity_id
_entity_poly.type
_entity_poly.pdbx_seq_one_letter_code
_entity_poly.pdbx_strand_id
1 'polypeptide(L)'
;MGIIREIFGHDSKGENIYSYTITNESGMTIRVIELGAALQSVETADRNGKYADVVLGYDNVKQYETGNGENFGVVVGRNANRIKDAKFMIKGKEYRLAKNDGENNLHSGPDGFEKKLWKVSEISEDKNADGTVRLLRMREDRR
;
A
#
# COMPACT_ATOMS: atom_id res chain seq x y z
N MET A 1 0.08 22.09 9.51
CA MET A 1 -0.41 20.83 8.95
C MET A 1 0.72 20.22 8.16
N GLY A 2 0.96 18.94 8.27
CA GLY A 2 2.10 18.26 7.66
C GLY A 2 1.82 16.77 7.55
N ILE A 3 2.85 16.00 7.25
CA ILE A 3 2.77 14.53 7.28
C ILE A 3 3.05 14.09 8.72
N ILE A 4 2.10 13.38 9.33
CA ILE A 4 2.22 12.84 10.69
C ILE A 4 2.61 11.37 10.58
N ARG A 5 3.67 10.97 11.30
CA ARG A 5 4.11 9.57 11.42
C ARG A 5 3.75 9.03 12.79
N GLU A 6 3.10 7.88 12.84
CA GLU A 6 2.69 7.21 14.08
C GLU A 6 2.95 5.70 13.98
N ILE A 7 3.06 5.01 15.13
CA ILE A 7 3.08 3.55 15.16
C ILE A 7 1.65 3.06 14.88
N PHE A 8 1.45 2.36 13.77
CA PHE A 8 0.18 1.70 13.42
C PHE A 8 0.02 0.37 14.19
N GLY A 9 1.11 -0.31 14.46
CA GLY A 9 1.15 -1.56 15.21
C GLY A 9 2.48 -2.26 15.08
N HIS A 10 2.48 -3.55 15.40
CA HIS A 10 3.67 -4.41 15.32
C HIS A 10 3.38 -5.59 14.41
N ASP A 11 4.36 -5.99 13.62
CA ASP A 11 4.28 -7.19 12.80
C ASP A 11 4.44 -8.46 13.65
N SER A 12 4.33 -9.63 13.03
CA SER A 12 4.47 -10.94 13.67
C SER A 12 5.88 -11.20 14.26
N LYS A 13 6.87 -10.36 13.92
CA LYS A 13 8.24 -10.40 14.47
C LYS A 13 8.45 -9.39 15.59
N GLY A 14 7.44 -8.57 15.91
CA GLY A 14 7.51 -7.51 16.91
C GLY A 14 8.14 -6.20 16.38
N GLU A 15 8.37 -6.07 15.07
CA GLU A 15 8.87 -4.83 14.47
C GLU A 15 7.76 -3.78 14.34
N ASN A 16 8.10 -2.51 14.57
CA ASN A 16 7.14 -1.41 14.41
C ASN A 16 6.77 -1.22 12.94
N ILE A 17 5.48 -1.18 12.67
CA ILE A 17 4.90 -0.75 11.40
C ILE A 17 4.33 0.65 11.59
N TYR A 18 4.78 1.60 10.77
CA TYR A 18 4.35 2.98 10.88
C TYR A 18 3.25 3.29 9.87
N SER A 19 2.39 4.23 10.27
CA SER A 19 1.46 4.92 9.39
C SER A 19 1.91 6.37 9.14
N TYR A 20 1.52 6.90 8.00
CA TYR A 20 1.77 8.28 7.59
C TYR A 20 0.43 8.90 7.21
N THR A 21 0.02 9.91 7.96
CA THR A 21 -1.22 10.65 7.74
C THR A 21 -0.89 11.97 7.05
N ILE A 22 -1.52 12.21 5.91
CA ILE A 22 -1.35 13.41 5.09
C ILE A 22 -2.71 14.11 5.03
N THR A 23 -2.77 15.37 5.46
CA THR A 23 -4.00 16.17 5.40
C THR A 23 -3.77 17.36 4.47
N ASN A 24 -4.67 17.58 3.52
CA ASN A 24 -4.64 18.75 2.65
C ASN A 24 -5.35 19.96 3.29
N GLU A 25 -5.33 21.11 2.60
CA GLU A 25 -5.88 22.35 3.11
C GLU A 25 -7.42 22.32 3.21
N SER A 26 -8.10 21.49 2.44
CA SER A 26 -9.56 21.31 2.52
C SER A 26 -10.00 20.32 3.61
N GLY A 27 -9.05 19.74 4.35
CA GLY A 27 -9.33 18.77 5.41
C GLY A 27 -9.45 17.32 4.97
N MET A 28 -9.30 17.02 3.67
CA MET A 28 -9.21 15.64 3.20
C MET A 28 -7.94 15.01 3.78
N THR A 29 -8.07 13.79 4.30
CA THR A 29 -6.97 13.06 4.95
C THR A 29 -6.79 11.71 4.31
N ILE A 30 -5.54 11.33 4.06
CA ILE A 30 -5.18 9.98 3.66
C ILE A 30 -4.21 9.38 4.68
N ARG A 31 -4.32 8.08 4.91
CA ARG A 31 -3.38 7.33 5.74
C ARG A 31 -2.78 6.19 4.93
N VAL A 32 -1.45 6.12 4.92
CA VAL A 32 -0.69 5.03 4.29
C VAL A 32 0.14 4.32 5.34
N ILE A 33 0.21 3.00 5.30
CA ILE A 33 1.04 2.18 6.20
C ILE A 33 2.24 1.58 5.48
N GLU A 34 3.30 1.25 6.21
CA GLU A 34 4.53 0.66 5.65
C GLU A 34 4.33 -0.77 5.13
N LEU A 35 3.42 -1.55 5.70
CA LEU A 35 3.15 -2.91 5.21
C LEU A 35 2.31 -2.85 3.93
N GLY A 36 2.86 -3.40 2.84
CA GLY A 36 2.23 -3.37 1.52
C GLY A 36 2.12 -1.98 0.90
N ALA A 37 2.71 -0.93 1.51
CA ALA A 37 2.45 0.49 1.21
C ALA A 37 0.94 0.78 1.09
N ALA A 38 0.15 0.19 1.99
CA ALA A 38 -1.30 0.19 1.87
C ALA A 38 -1.91 1.55 2.16
N LEU A 39 -2.79 2.00 1.26
CA LEU A 39 -3.71 3.11 1.51
C LEU A 39 -4.79 2.62 2.48
N GLN A 40 -4.59 2.90 3.77
CA GLN A 40 -5.40 2.36 4.86
C GLN A 40 -6.74 3.09 4.99
N SER A 41 -6.75 4.42 4.82
CA SER A 41 -7.97 5.22 4.86
C SER A 41 -7.88 6.44 3.93
N VAL A 42 -9.03 6.89 3.44
CA VAL A 42 -9.21 8.16 2.75
C VAL A 42 -10.46 8.83 3.32
N GLU A 43 -10.25 9.84 4.14
CA GLU A 43 -11.34 10.62 4.71
C GLU A 43 -11.61 11.86 3.89
N THR A 44 -12.82 12.02 3.40
CA THR A 44 -13.24 13.18 2.61
C THR A 44 -14.65 13.62 3.01
N ALA A 45 -14.96 14.90 2.81
CA ALA A 45 -16.26 15.45 3.12
C ALA A 45 -17.29 15.09 2.05
N ASP A 46 -18.48 14.74 2.46
CA ASP A 46 -19.66 14.68 1.60
C ASP A 46 -20.15 16.09 1.24
N ARG A 47 -21.23 16.18 0.44
CA ARG A 47 -21.85 17.46 0.04
C ARG A 47 -22.38 18.31 1.21
N ASN A 48 -22.53 17.72 2.41
CA ASN A 48 -22.99 18.41 3.62
C ASN A 48 -21.82 18.77 4.55
N GLY A 49 -20.58 18.50 4.13
CA GLY A 49 -19.37 18.73 4.93
C GLY A 49 -19.10 17.64 5.97
N LYS A 50 -19.80 16.51 5.94
CA LYS A 50 -19.54 15.38 6.85
C LYS A 50 -18.43 14.50 6.30
N TYR A 51 -17.36 14.33 7.06
CA TYR A 51 -16.23 13.47 6.72
C TYR A 51 -16.54 12.00 6.98
N ALA A 52 -16.11 11.14 6.08
CA ALA A 52 -16.16 9.69 6.22
C ALA A 52 -15.00 9.06 5.43
N ASP A 53 -14.55 7.90 5.89
CA ASP A 53 -13.64 7.05 5.13
C ASP A 53 -14.37 6.44 3.92
N VAL A 54 -13.79 6.55 2.75
CA VAL A 54 -14.40 6.11 1.48
C VAL A 54 -13.67 4.92 0.84
N VAL A 55 -12.69 4.33 1.54
CA VAL A 55 -11.96 3.13 1.08
C VAL A 55 -12.10 1.99 2.09
N LEU A 56 -11.80 0.79 1.62
CA LEU A 56 -11.71 -0.38 2.50
C LEU A 56 -10.27 -0.53 2.99
N GLY A 57 -10.11 -0.68 4.30
CA GLY A 57 -8.83 -0.93 4.96
C GLY A 57 -9.03 -1.79 6.20
N TYR A 58 -7.94 -2.28 6.76
CA TYR A 58 -7.95 -2.99 8.02
C TYR A 58 -7.50 -2.09 9.17
N ASP A 59 -7.96 -2.41 10.38
CA ASP A 59 -7.72 -1.60 11.57
C ASP A 59 -6.36 -1.90 12.26
N ASN A 60 -5.72 -2.99 11.90
CA ASN A 60 -4.46 -3.40 12.55
C ASN A 60 -3.55 -4.22 11.61
N VAL A 61 -2.26 -4.28 11.98
CA VAL A 61 -1.21 -4.98 11.22
C VAL A 61 -1.53 -6.45 11.01
N LYS A 62 -2.04 -7.14 12.04
CA LYS A 62 -2.35 -8.57 11.96
C LYS A 62 -3.34 -8.90 10.84
N GLN A 63 -4.34 -8.06 10.64
CA GLN A 63 -5.32 -8.24 9.56
C GLN A 63 -4.67 -8.08 8.19
N TYR A 64 -3.70 -7.16 8.02
CA TYR A 64 -2.92 -7.04 6.79
C TYR A 64 -2.00 -8.23 6.56
N GLU A 65 -1.40 -8.83 7.60
CA GLU A 65 -0.54 -10.01 7.49
C GLU A 65 -1.33 -11.29 7.17
N THR A 66 -2.51 -11.46 7.78
CA THR A 66 -3.29 -12.71 7.74
C THR A 66 -4.58 -12.61 6.93
N GLY A 67 -4.85 -11.46 6.33
CA GLY A 67 -6.10 -11.16 5.62
C GLY A 67 -6.48 -12.23 4.61
N ASN A 68 -7.78 -12.36 4.35
CA ASN A 68 -8.40 -13.45 3.56
C ASN A 68 -8.10 -13.39 2.05
N GLY A 69 -6.99 -12.75 1.65
CA GLY A 69 -6.64 -12.56 0.24
C GLY A 69 -7.22 -11.28 -0.38
N GLU A 70 -7.94 -10.49 0.39
CA GLU A 70 -8.34 -9.15 -0.03
C GLU A 70 -7.15 -8.20 0.06
N ASN A 71 -6.80 -7.62 -1.06
CA ASN A 71 -5.66 -6.71 -1.18
C ASN A 71 -6.12 -5.25 -0.96
N PHE A 72 -6.76 -4.95 0.18
CA PHE A 72 -7.29 -3.62 0.47
C PHE A 72 -6.19 -2.57 0.48
N GLY A 73 -6.24 -1.66 -0.49
CA GLY A 73 -5.35 -0.51 -0.60
C GLY A 73 -3.87 -0.80 -0.82
N VAL A 74 -3.43 -2.06 -0.86
CA VAL A 74 -2.01 -2.43 -0.99
C VAL A 74 -1.46 -2.20 -2.39
N VAL A 75 -0.15 -1.99 -2.47
CA VAL A 75 0.55 -1.96 -3.76
C VAL A 75 0.70 -3.38 -4.29
N VAL A 76 0.11 -3.63 -5.44
CA VAL A 76 0.19 -4.92 -6.14
C VAL A 76 1.36 -4.91 -7.12
N GLY A 77 2.20 -5.93 -7.10
CA GLY A 77 3.36 -6.03 -8.01
C GLY A 77 4.28 -7.21 -7.68
N ARG A 78 5.30 -7.41 -8.62
CA ARG A 78 5.60 -6.58 -9.82
C ARG A 78 4.51 -6.68 -10.91
N ASN A 79 3.87 -7.84 -11.06
CA ASN A 79 2.78 -8.04 -12.00
C ASN A 79 1.45 -8.01 -11.25
N ALA A 80 0.49 -7.26 -11.78
CA ALA A 80 -0.89 -7.31 -11.31
C ALA A 80 -1.67 -8.36 -12.09
N ASN A 81 -2.75 -8.88 -11.47
CA ASN A 81 -3.63 -9.88 -12.04
C ASN A 81 -2.90 -11.21 -12.39
N ARG A 82 -3.46 -12.02 -13.27
CA ARG A 82 -3.05 -13.42 -13.52
C ARG A 82 -2.05 -13.55 -14.65
N ILE A 83 -1.05 -14.41 -14.44
CA ILE A 83 -0.22 -14.96 -15.50
C ILE A 83 -0.64 -16.41 -15.66
N LYS A 84 -1.21 -16.75 -16.84
CA LYS A 84 -1.70 -18.08 -17.17
C LYS A 84 -0.60 -19.12 -17.05
N ASP A 85 -0.93 -20.28 -16.50
CA ASP A 85 -0.02 -21.42 -16.29
C ASP A 85 1.25 -21.04 -15.50
N ALA A 86 1.23 -19.91 -14.79
CA ALA A 86 2.36 -19.37 -14.03
C ALA A 86 3.67 -19.33 -14.83
N LYS A 87 3.62 -18.99 -16.11
CA LYS A 87 4.81 -18.90 -16.98
C LYS A 87 4.65 -17.87 -18.09
N PHE A 88 5.78 -17.38 -18.58
CA PHE A 88 5.85 -16.49 -19.73
C PHE A 88 7.18 -16.63 -20.45
N MET A 89 7.26 -16.10 -21.66
CA MET A 89 8.45 -16.14 -22.51
C MET A 89 9.00 -14.73 -22.71
N ILE A 90 10.32 -14.55 -22.56
CA ILE A 90 11.03 -13.34 -22.99
C ILE A 90 12.21 -13.75 -23.85
N LYS A 91 12.28 -13.24 -25.06
CA LYS A 91 13.38 -13.50 -26.03
C LYS A 91 13.70 -15.00 -26.15
N GLY A 92 12.66 -15.84 -26.23
CA GLY A 92 12.80 -17.30 -26.40
C GLY A 92 13.15 -18.07 -25.11
N LYS A 93 13.33 -17.39 -23.97
CA LYS A 93 13.57 -18.02 -22.67
C LYS A 93 12.28 -18.12 -21.87
N GLU A 94 11.95 -19.30 -21.38
CA GLU A 94 10.81 -19.52 -20.48
C GLU A 94 11.17 -19.12 -19.05
N TYR A 95 10.25 -18.37 -18.41
CA TYR A 95 10.29 -18.01 -17.00
C TYR A 95 9.08 -18.65 -16.31
N ARG A 96 9.35 -19.38 -15.22
CA ARG A 96 8.32 -20.02 -14.40
C ARG A 96 8.17 -19.25 -13.08
N LEU A 97 6.92 -19.05 -12.70
CA LEU A 97 6.51 -18.37 -11.46
C LEU A 97 5.90 -19.38 -10.50
N ALA A 98 5.79 -19.00 -9.23
CA ALA A 98 5.02 -19.78 -8.27
C ALA A 98 3.53 -19.77 -8.64
N LYS A 99 2.86 -20.90 -8.48
CA LYS A 99 1.42 -21.03 -8.61
C LYS A 99 0.78 -20.68 -7.28
N ASN A 100 -0.11 -19.69 -7.24
CA ASN A 100 -0.82 -19.25 -6.05
C ASN A 100 -2.32 -19.00 -6.28
N ASP A 101 -2.79 -19.30 -7.50
CA ASP A 101 -4.19 -19.23 -7.90
C ASP A 101 -4.50 -20.35 -8.89
N GLY A 102 -4.73 -21.57 -8.38
CA GLY A 102 -4.81 -22.78 -9.20
C GLY A 102 -3.53 -22.99 -9.97
N GLU A 103 -3.60 -23.10 -11.30
CA GLU A 103 -2.44 -23.26 -12.18
C GLU A 103 -1.76 -21.91 -12.51
N ASN A 104 -2.32 -20.79 -12.10
CA ASN A 104 -1.85 -19.46 -12.46
C ASN A 104 -0.95 -18.83 -11.38
N ASN A 105 -0.21 -17.79 -11.77
CA ASN A 105 0.36 -16.84 -10.83
C ASN A 105 -0.56 -15.62 -10.74
N LEU A 106 -0.92 -15.20 -9.54
CA LEU A 106 -1.75 -14.03 -9.26
C LEU A 106 -0.94 -13.02 -8.45
N HIS A 107 -0.91 -11.76 -8.91
CA HIS A 107 -0.33 -10.62 -8.19
C HIS A 107 1.13 -10.82 -7.77
N SER A 108 1.91 -11.55 -8.55
CA SER A 108 3.31 -11.91 -8.25
C SER A 108 3.50 -12.76 -6.98
N GLY A 109 2.38 -13.27 -6.39
CA GLY A 109 2.44 -14.10 -5.19
C GLY A 109 3.27 -15.38 -5.36
N PRO A 110 3.54 -16.09 -4.26
CA PRO A 110 3.00 -15.86 -2.89
C PRO A 110 3.65 -14.69 -2.14
N ASP A 111 4.67 -14.05 -2.70
CA ASP A 111 5.57 -13.09 -2.06
C ASP A 111 5.54 -11.72 -2.75
N GLY A 112 4.35 -11.28 -3.13
CA GLY A 112 4.10 -10.02 -3.82
C GLY A 112 4.36 -8.79 -2.96
N PHE A 113 4.20 -7.62 -3.57
CA PHE A 113 4.47 -6.33 -2.93
C PHE A 113 3.54 -6.02 -1.76
N GLU A 114 2.36 -6.62 -1.73
CA GLU A 114 1.38 -6.51 -0.65
C GLU A 114 1.89 -7.03 0.70
N LYS A 115 2.87 -7.95 0.67
CA LYS A 115 3.50 -8.54 1.86
C LYS A 115 4.84 -7.92 2.21
N LYS A 116 5.31 -6.98 1.41
CA LYS A 116 6.61 -6.33 1.64
C LYS A 116 6.47 -5.15 2.59
N LEU A 117 7.54 -4.94 3.35
CA LEU A 117 7.69 -3.72 4.12
C LEU A 117 8.24 -2.62 3.21
N TRP A 118 7.62 -1.47 3.25
CA TRP A 118 8.01 -0.29 2.49
C TRP A 118 8.49 0.79 3.45
N LYS A 119 9.61 1.40 3.11
CA LYS A 119 10.15 2.50 3.92
C LYS A 119 10.02 3.82 3.20
N VAL A 120 9.67 4.85 3.95
CA VAL A 120 9.66 6.20 3.42
C VAL A 120 11.09 6.62 3.10
N SER A 121 11.32 7.02 1.86
CA SER A 121 12.62 7.50 1.36
C SER A 121 12.67 9.01 1.22
N GLU A 122 11.51 9.67 1.11
CA GLU A 122 11.41 11.11 0.95
C GLU A 122 10.08 11.62 1.45
N ILE A 123 10.11 12.73 2.15
CA ILE A 123 8.95 13.55 2.49
C ILE A 123 9.29 14.97 2.04
N SER A 124 8.45 15.56 1.20
CA SER A 124 8.59 16.96 0.79
C SER A 124 7.24 17.67 0.77
N GLU A 125 7.31 18.99 0.93
CA GLU A 125 6.17 19.89 0.84
C GLU A 125 6.55 21.06 -0.06
N ASP A 126 5.85 21.21 -1.17
CA ASP A 126 6.02 22.31 -2.10
C ASP A 126 4.80 23.18 -2.11
N LYS A 127 5.00 24.52 -2.06
CA LYS A 127 3.95 25.52 -2.19
C LYS A 127 4.02 26.16 -3.57
N ASN A 128 2.94 26.14 -4.28
CA ASN A 128 2.79 26.81 -5.58
C ASN A 128 1.51 27.66 -5.59
N ALA A 129 1.22 28.30 -6.73
CA ALA A 129 0.04 29.16 -6.89
C ALA A 129 -1.29 28.41 -6.71
N ASP A 130 -1.30 27.09 -6.94
CA ASP A 130 -2.49 26.24 -6.86
C ASP A 130 -2.68 25.58 -5.48
N GLY A 131 -1.75 25.82 -4.55
CA GLY A 131 -1.81 25.29 -3.19
C GLY A 131 -0.54 24.55 -2.75
N THR A 132 -0.67 23.77 -1.67
CA THR A 132 0.42 22.99 -1.11
C THR A 132 0.38 21.55 -1.62
N VAL A 133 1.46 21.09 -2.26
CA VAL A 133 1.66 19.69 -2.66
C VAL A 133 2.54 19.01 -1.62
N ARG A 134 2.06 17.90 -1.07
CA ARG A 134 2.82 17.05 -0.14
C ARG A 134 3.15 15.73 -0.82
N LEU A 135 4.42 15.38 -0.81
CA LEU A 135 4.93 14.14 -1.40
C LEU A 135 5.42 13.21 -0.28
N LEU A 136 4.90 12.00 -0.30
CA LEU A 136 5.41 10.87 0.45
C LEU A 136 5.88 9.81 -0.55
N ARG A 137 7.20 9.60 -0.65
CA ARG A 137 7.77 8.56 -1.49
C ARG A 137 8.18 7.37 -0.65
N MET A 138 7.72 6.20 -1.03
CA MET A 138 8.06 4.95 -0.37
C MET A 138 8.82 4.02 -1.32
N ARG A 139 9.66 3.15 -0.77
CA ARG A 139 10.38 2.10 -1.50
C ARG A 139 10.30 0.78 -0.73
N GLU A 140 10.34 -0.33 -1.45
CA GLU A 140 10.44 -1.66 -0.86
C GLU A 140 11.70 -1.73 0.03
N ASP A 141 11.54 -2.23 1.26
CA ASP A 141 12.66 -2.57 2.13
C ASP A 141 13.21 -3.94 1.70
N ARG A 142 14.42 -3.96 1.18
CA ARG A 142 15.08 -5.15 0.63
C ARG A 142 15.96 -5.87 1.67
N ARG A 143 15.56 -5.84 2.94
CA ARG A 143 16.27 -6.60 3.98
C ARG A 143 16.06 -8.10 3.84
#